data_78d704704f5547e8317808e3ef4242f9
#
_entry.id   78d704704f5547e8317808e3ef4242f9
#
_cell.length_a   1.000
_cell.length_b   1.000
_cell.length_c   1.000
_cell.angle_alpha   90.00
_cell.angle_beta   90.00
_cell.angle_gamma   90.00
#
_symmetry.space_group_name_H-M   'P 1'
#
loop_
_entity.id
_entity.type
_entity.pdbx_description
1 polymer ?
#
loop_
_entity_poly.entity_id
_entity_poly.type
_entity_poly.pdbx_seq_one_letter_code
_entity_poly.pdbx_strand_id
1 'polypeptide(L)'
;MTAHHNPRNLIALAAVCLSSMMFGLEISSVPASLPALERVLHGDFQDLQWVMNAYTIAVTSVLMAAGTLADRFGRKRLFVISLALFGLTSLLCGLATSMPAMIAGRFLQGAAGGVMLICQVAVLTSQFSDPAERVRAFAAWGVIFGIGLGFGPIIGSAIVALASWQWVFLVHGPLALLTLVLAQYGAVESRDPDAERLDVGGMLTLSLAVLGTVFYITQGADLGFASPAALTILLISFACLVAFIAIERRVAHPMFDFSVLRIRAFSGALFGSAGMNVSFWPLMIYLPVYYHGVLGYDDVTAGWSLLAYTLPTLVVPPIAERLAHRFQPGWVIPGGLFVIGAGFFLMLWGSAVDHASWLTLLPGCVLAGIGLGLTNTTVTNTSTAAVPAARAGMASGIDMSARMISLAINIAVMGLILLWGVAAGLPDEAGDERLQLAASIASGQLGSDDPVGARAALVQGFAWVLGYGGVSAWLFAAGSFLVFGAHRTMGRRLEVARS
;
A
#
# COMPACT_ATOMS: atom_id res chain seq x y z
N MET A 1 -12.06 22.39 34.25
CA MET A 1 -11.60 23.38 33.26
C MET A 1 -12.13 22.90 31.91
N THR A 2 -13.13 23.58 31.38
CA THR A 2 -13.74 23.26 30.06
C THR A 2 -12.68 23.56 28.99
N ALA A 3 -12.19 22.54 28.33
CA ALA A 3 -11.32 22.71 27.18
C ALA A 3 -12.06 23.54 26.13
N HIS A 4 -11.66 24.80 25.97
CA HIS A 4 -12.13 25.63 24.85
C HIS A 4 -11.64 24.93 23.56
N HIS A 5 -12.50 24.13 22.96
CA HIS A 5 -12.24 23.58 21.63
C HIS A 5 -12.13 24.76 20.65
N ASN A 6 -10.91 25.05 20.21
CA ASN A 6 -10.70 26.06 19.19
C ASN A 6 -11.41 25.53 17.89
N PRO A 7 -12.47 26.21 17.42
CA PRO A 7 -13.23 25.73 16.24
C PRO A 7 -12.35 25.58 15.02
N ARG A 8 -11.26 26.32 14.94
CA ARG A 8 -10.28 26.23 13.87
C ARG A 8 -9.52 24.89 13.88
N ASN A 9 -9.19 24.35 15.07
CA ASN A 9 -8.57 23.03 15.20
C ASN A 9 -9.51 21.93 14.77
N LEU A 10 -10.80 22.04 15.07
CA LEU A 10 -11.80 21.07 14.62
C LEU A 10 -11.96 21.05 13.09
N ILE A 11 -11.98 22.24 12.46
CA ILE A 11 -12.05 22.37 10.99
C ILE A 11 -10.78 21.77 10.34
N ALA A 12 -9.60 22.03 10.91
CA ALA A 12 -8.34 21.45 10.42
C ALA A 12 -8.34 19.91 10.55
N LEU A 13 -8.80 19.40 11.70
CA LEU A 13 -8.94 17.96 11.90
C LEU A 13 -9.90 17.33 10.88
N ALA A 14 -11.04 17.97 10.62
CA ALA A 14 -11.99 17.52 9.62
C ALA A 14 -11.37 17.48 8.21
N ALA A 15 -10.59 18.50 7.82
CA ALA A 15 -9.86 18.53 6.55
C ALA A 15 -8.84 17.38 6.46
N VAL A 16 -8.07 17.15 7.51
CA VAL A 16 -7.07 16.07 7.54
C VAL A 16 -7.75 14.70 7.53
N CYS A 17 -8.80 14.50 8.29
CA CYS A 17 -9.56 13.26 8.30
C CYS A 17 -10.21 12.96 6.94
N LEU A 18 -10.81 13.97 6.29
CA LEU A 18 -11.44 13.78 4.98
C LEU A 18 -10.40 13.47 3.89
N SER A 19 -9.26 14.15 3.89
CA SER A 19 -8.15 13.81 2.97
C SER A 19 -7.56 12.43 3.22
N SER A 20 -7.52 11.99 4.48
CA SER A 20 -7.08 10.65 4.87
C SER A 20 -8.05 9.58 4.38
N MET A 21 -9.36 9.83 4.48
CA MET A 21 -10.39 8.96 3.93
C MET A 21 -10.25 8.84 2.41
N MET A 22 -10.05 9.97 1.70
CA MET A 22 -9.83 9.97 0.25
C MET A 22 -8.63 9.11 -0.13
N PHE A 23 -7.49 9.24 0.59
CA PHE A 23 -6.30 8.44 0.33
C PHE A 23 -6.54 6.95 0.62
N GLY A 24 -7.25 6.62 1.70
CA GLY A 24 -7.61 5.24 2.04
C GLY A 24 -8.55 4.61 1.02
N LEU A 25 -9.59 5.35 0.59
CA LEU A 25 -10.51 4.92 -0.47
C LEU A 25 -9.77 4.68 -1.77
N GLU A 26 -8.87 5.59 -2.19
CA GLU A 26 -8.11 5.47 -3.43
C GLU A 26 -7.30 4.17 -3.50
N ILE A 27 -6.65 3.77 -2.42
CA ILE A 27 -5.86 2.54 -2.37
C ILE A 27 -6.75 1.30 -2.51
N SER A 28 -7.95 1.31 -1.92
CA SER A 28 -8.75 0.10 -1.74
C SER A 28 -9.95 -0.02 -2.66
N SER A 29 -10.47 1.09 -3.24
CA SER A 29 -11.59 1.05 -4.18
C SER A 29 -11.16 0.81 -5.63
N VAL A 30 -9.97 1.29 -6.02
CA VAL A 30 -9.48 1.14 -7.39
C VAL A 30 -9.32 -0.32 -7.81
N PRO A 31 -8.77 -1.24 -6.99
CA PRO A 31 -8.72 -2.66 -7.35
C PRO A 31 -10.07 -3.25 -7.74
N ALA A 32 -11.15 -2.84 -7.10
CA ALA A 32 -12.50 -3.30 -7.41
C ALA A 32 -13.00 -2.81 -8.79
N SER A 33 -12.41 -1.74 -9.34
CA SER A 33 -12.77 -1.20 -10.66
C SER A 33 -11.92 -1.76 -11.81
N LEU A 34 -10.84 -2.48 -11.53
CA LEU A 34 -9.91 -2.97 -12.56
C LEU A 34 -10.58 -3.83 -13.64
N PRO A 35 -11.49 -4.78 -13.32
CA PRO A 35 -12.18 -5.56 -14.35
C PRO A 35 -13.08 -4.71 -15.27
N ALA A 36 -13.65 -3.62 -14.76
CA ALA A 36 -14.43 -2.69 -15.57
C ALA A 36 -13.54 -1.80 -16.44
N LEU A 37 -12.40 -1.35 -15.91
CA LEU A 37 -11.38 -0.59 -16.64
C LEU A 37 -10.85 -1.39 -17.84
N GLU A 38 -10.50 -2.65 -17.63
CA GLU A 38 -10.02 -3.54 -18.67
C GLU A 38 -11.02 -3.63 -19.84
N ARG A 39 -12.28 -3.93 -19.53
CA ARG A 39 -13.34 -4.08 -20.55
C ARG A 39 -13.59 -2.81 -21.35
N VAL A 40 -13.52 -1.64 -20.71
CA VAL A 40 -13.89 -0.36 -21.34
C VAL A 40 -12.72 0.32 -22.03
N LEU A 41 -11.52 0.26 -21.46
CA LEU A 41 -10.31 0.89 -22.03
C LEU A 41 -9.48 -0.08 -22.86
N HIS A 42 -9.94 -1.35 -22.99
CA HIS A 42 -9.28 -2.40 -23.76
C HIS A 42 -7.81 -2.62 -23.35
N GLY A 43 -7.56 -2.59 -22.04
CA GLY A 43 -6.25 -2.84 -21.45
C GLY A 43 -5.94 -4.33 -21.36
N ASP A 44 -4.67 -4.64 -21.22
CA ASP A 44 -4.21 -5.98 -20.92
C ASP A 44 -3.89 -6.15 -19.41
N PHE A 45 -3.44 -7.36 -19.03
CA PHE A 45 -3.08 -7.67 -17.66
C PHE A 45 -1.94 -6.79 -17.12
N GLN A 46 -0.99 -6.43 -17.99
CA GLN A 46 0.13 -5.57 -17.61
C GLN A 46 -0.34 -4.12 -17.39
N ASP A 47 -1.25 -3.63 -18.22
CA ASP A 47 -1.87 -2.32 -18.05
C ASP A 47 -2.57 -2.20 -16.69
N LEU A 48 -3.31 -3.24 -16.28
CA LEU A 48 -3.96 -3.26 -14.95
C LEU A 48 -2.93 -3.20 -13.81
N GLN A 49 -1.82 -3.90 -13.93
CA GLN A 49 -0.72 -3.78 -12.97
C GLN A 49 -0.13 -2.36 -12.97
N TRP A 50 0.04 -1.74 -14.15
CA TRP A 50 0.55 -0.39 -14.25
C TRP A 50 -0.39 0.66 -13.69
N VAL A 51 -1.71 0.48 -13.77
CA VAL A 51 -2.69 1.36 -13.09
C VAL A 51 -2.42 1.42 -11.58
N MET A 52 -2.03 0.31 -10.96
CA MET A 52 -1.70 0.26 -9.53
C MET A 52 -0.24 0.68 -9.26
N ASN A 53 0.71 0.18 -10.06
CA ASN A 53 2.13 0.43 -9.86
C ASN A 53 2.50 1.89 -10.10
N ALA A 54 1.95 2.55 -11.12
CA ALA A 54 2.23 3.95 -11.41
C ALA A 54 1.91 4.85 -10.20
N TYR A 55 0.76 4.64 -9.57
CA TYR A 55 0.37 5.34 -8.35
C TYR A 55 1.36 5.06 -7.20
N THR A 56 1.65 3.80 -6.94
CA THR A 56 2.49 3.39 -5.80
C THR A 56 3.94 3.87 -5.95
N ILE A 57 4.49 3.79 -7.17
CA ILE A 57 5.84 4.30 -7.49
C ILE A 57 5.89 5.82 -7.32
N ALA A 58 4.88 6.54 -7.81
CA ALA A 58 4.82 7.98 -7.69
C ALA A 58 4.70 8.43 -6.22
N VAL A 59 3.85 7.77 -5.41
CA VAL A 59 3.79 7.99 -3.96
C VAL A 59 5.19 7.82 -3.36
N THR A 60 5.87 6.69 -3.63
CA THR A 60 7.22 6.41 -3.11
C THR A 60 8.21 7.50 -3.46
N SER A 61 8.18 7.96 -4.71
CA SER A 61 9.12 8.95 -5.25
C SER A 61 9.07 10.29 -4.51
N VAL A 62 7.89 10.71 -4.05
CA VAL A 62 7.69 12.02 -3.43
C VAL A 62 7.63 11.98 -1.91
N LEU A 63 7.39 10.82 -1.30
CA LEU A 63 7.05 10.69 0.11
C LEU A 63 8.13 11.26 1.02
N MET A 64 9.40 10.96 0.73
CA MET A 64 10.53 11.44 1.53
C MET A 64 10.80 12.93 1.30
N ALA A 65 10.64 13.41 0.06
CA ALA A 65 10.81 14.82 -0.27
C ALA A 65 9.67 15.71 0.27
N ALA A 66 8.46 15.16 0.39
CA ALA A 66 7.28 15.90 0.80
C ALA A 66 7.41 16.52 2.20
N GLY A 67 8.07 15.82 3.13
CA GLY A 67 8.34 16.31 4.47
C GLY A 67 9.22 17.57 4.46
N THR A 68 10.36 17.48 3.79
CA THR A 68 11.29 18.61 3.65
C THR A 68 10.67 19.79 2.89
N LEU A 69 9.87 19.48 1.84
CA LEU A 69 9.12 20.51 1.11
C LEU A 69 8.09 21.20 2.00
N ALA A 70 7.34 20.44 2.82
CA ALA A 70 6.34 20.99 3.73
C ALA A 70 6.97 21.90 4.80
N ASP A 71 8.09 21.49 5.36
CA ASP A 71 8.81 22.27 6.36
C ASP A 71 9.38 23.55 5.75
N ARG A 72 9.92 23.49 4.54
CA ARG A 72 10.54 24.64 3.86
C ARG A 72 9.54 25.63 3.27
N PHE A 73 8.50 25.15 2.57
CA PHE A 73 7.58 26.01 1.80
C PHE A 73 6.28 26.32 2.56
N GLY A 74 6.04 25.64 3.67
CA GLY A 74 4.85 25.79 4.51
C GLY A 74 3.94 24.58 4.44
N ARG A 75 3.62 24.04 5.61
CA ARG A 75 2.84 22.80 5.78
C ARG A 75 1.42 22.93 5.26
N LYS A 76 0.72 24.04 5.61
CA LYS A 76 -0.61 24.34 5.09
C LYS A 76 -0.58 24.56 3.58
N ARG A 77 0.35 25.38 3.10
CA ARG A 77 0.44 25.73 1.67
C ARG A 77 0.62 24.48 0.83
N LEU A 78 1.54 23.60 1.21
CA LEU A 78 1.79 22.36 0.47
C LEU A 78 0.61 21.40 0.57
N PHE A 79 -0.07 21.33 1.72
CA PHE A 79 -1.28 20.54 1.90
C PHE A 79 -2.40 20.99 0.95
N VAL A 80 -2.67 22.29 0.86
CA VAL A 80 -3.69 22.85 -0.04
C VAL A 80 -3.35 22.59 -1.51
N ILE A 81 -2.08 22.77 -1.90
CA ILE A 81 -1.61 22.48 -3.27
C ILE A 81 -1.78 21.00 -3.60
N SER A 82 -1.36 20.11 -2.70
CA SER A 82 -1.47 18.65 -2.93
C SER A 82 -2.92 18.18 -3.01
N LEU A 83 -3.84 18.74 -2.21
CA LEU A 83 -5.29 18.50 -2.31
C LEU A 83 -5.86 18.92 -3.67
N ALA A 84 -5.49 20.11 -4.12
CA ALA A 84 -5.94 20.61 -5.43
C ALA A 84 -5.43 19.73 -6.58
N LEU A 85 -4.14 19.36 -6.53
CA LEU A 85 -3.54 18.46 -7.53
C LEU A 85 -4.13 17.06 -7.47
N PHE A 86 -4.39 16.52 -6.28
CA PHE A 86 -5.02 15.20 -6.12
C PHE A 86 -6.44 15.19 -6.72
N GLY A 87 -7.24 16.20 -6.42
CA GLY A 87 -8.57 16.35 -7.01
C GLY A 87 -8.55 16.47 -8.54
N LEU A 88 -7.63 17.31 -9.07
CA LEU A 88 -7.47 17.50 -10.52
C LEU A 88 -7.02 16.22 -11.22
N THR A 89 -6.03 15.54 -10.67
CA THR A 89 -5.51 14.28 -11.25
C THR A 89 -6.51 13.14 -11.13
N SER A 90 -7.32 13.11 -10.07
CA SER A 90 -8.45 12.19 -9.97
C SER A 90 -9.49 12.43 -11.07
N LEU A 91 -9.80 13.71 -11.39
CA LEU A 91 -10.68 14.03 -12.52
C LEU A 91 -10.05 13.57 -13.84
N LEU A 92 -8.74 13.75 -14.05
CA LEU A 92 -8.05 13.26 -15.24
C LEU A 92 -8.14 11.73 -15.36
N CYS A 93 -7.99 10.98 -14.26
CA CYS A 93 -8.18 9.53 -14.25
C CYS A 93 -9.64 9.16 -14.62
N GLY A 94 -10.63 9.80 -14.02
CA GLY A 94 -12.05 9.53 -14.31
C GLY A 94 -12.49 9.91 -15.74
N LEU A 95 -11.75 10.79 -16.40
CA LEU A 95 -11.99 11.21 -17.80
C LEU A 95 -11.05 10.52 -18.79
N ALA A 96 -10.23 9.58 -18.36
CA ALA A 96 -9.30 8.87 -19.23
C ALA A 96 -10.04 8.03 -20.28
N THR A 97 -9.59 8.14 -21.53
CA THR A 97 -10.17 7.42 -22.68
C THR A 97 -9.25 6.31 -23.22
N SER A 98 -8.11 6.11 -22.59
CA SER A 98 -7.13 5.07 -22.95
C SER A 98 -6.31 4.65 -21.74
N MET A 99 -5.76 3.43 -21.75
CA MET A 99 -4.88 2.93 -20.68
C MET A 99 -3.62 3.78 -20.47
N PRO A 100 -2.89 4.23 -21.49
CA PRO A 100 -1.75 5.13 -21.27
C PRO A 100 -2.13 6.45 -20.57
N ALA A 101 -3.29 7.03 -20.91
CA ALA A 101 -3.78 8.24 -20.24
C ALA A 101 -4.17 7.96 -18.77
N MET A 102 -4.80 6.81 -18.50
CA MET A 102 -5.10 6.35 -17.14
C MET A 102 -3.83 6.17 -16.32
N ILE A 103 -2.84 5.43 -16.84
CA ILE A 103 -1.57 5.16 -16.15
C ILE A 103 -0.81 6.46 -15.86
N ALA A 104 -0.76 7.39 -16.83
CA ALA A 104 -0.16 8.71 -16.61
C ALA A 104 -0.92 9.52 -15.54
N GLY A 105 -2.24 9.50 -15.58
CA GLY A 105 -3.11 10.12 -14.55
C GLY A 105 -2.84 9.52 -13.17
N ARG A 106 -2.72 8.21 -13.06
CA ARG A 106 -2.40 7.48 -11.82
C ARG A 106 -1.03 7.87 -11.27
N PHE A 107 -0.04 8.04 -12.12
CA PHE A 107 1.29 8.51 -11.69
C PHE A 107 1.22 9.91 -11.08
N LEU A 108 0.54 10.84 -11.75
CA LEU A 108 0.36 12.21 -11.23
C LEU A 108 -0.48 12.24 -9.95
N GLN A 109 -1.52 11.42 -9.88
CA GLN A 109 -2.38 11.29 -8.70
C GLN A 109 -1.61 10.71 -7.51
N GLY A 110 -0.77 9.69 -7.74
CA GLY A 110 0.11 9.13 -6.73
C GLY A 110 1.10 10.15 -6.18
N ALA A 111 1.72 10.96 -7.05
CA ALA A 111 2.61 12.03 -6.61
C ALA A 111 1.88 13.05 -5.72
N ALA A 112 0.70 13.51 -6.13
CA ALA A 112 -0.12 14.42 -5.33
C ALA A 112 -0.57 13.80 -4.01
N GLY A 113 -1.01 12.53 -4.04
CA GLY A 113 -1.44 11.75 -2.88
C GLY A 113 -0.33 11.53 -1.85
N GLY A 114 0.89 11.24 -2.31
CA GLY A 114 2.06 11.08 -1.44
C GLY A 114 2.41 12.36 -0.68
N VAL A 115 2.42 13.50 -1.38
CA VAL A 115 2.61 14.81 -0.75
C VAL A 115 1.47 15.11 0.23
N MET A 116 0.23 14.85 -0.14
CA MET A 116 -0.96 15.05 0.70
C MET A 116 -0.85 14.23 2.00
N LEU A 117 -0.46 12.98 1.93
CA LEU A 117 -0.31 12.08 3.08
C LEU A 117 0.68 12.61 4.11
N ILE A 118 1.85 13.08 3.68
CA ILE A 118 2.86 13.65 4.59
C ILE A 118 2.39 14.97 5.17
N CYS A 119 1.75 15.82 4.36
CA CYS A 119 1.23 17.10 4.83
C CYS A 119 0.10 16.94 5.87
N GLN A 120 -0.70 15.88 5.82
CA GLN A 120 -1.68 15.55 6.88
C GLN A 120 -1.01 15.42 8.24
N VAL A 121 0.06 14.61 8.30
CA VAL A 121 0.83 14.37 9.52
C VAL A 121 1.50 15.68 9.99
N ALA A 122 2.07 16.43 9.07
CA ALA A 122 2.75 17.70 9.38
C ALA A 122 1.78 18.76 9.94
N VAL A 123 0.58 18.87 9.38
CA VAL A 123 -0.47 19.79 9.87
C VAL A 123 -0.96 19.34 11.24
N LEU A 124 -1.25 18.06 11.46
CA LEU A 124 -1.66 17.56 12.78
C LEU A 124 -0.59 17.84 13.83
N THR A 125 0.67 17.58 13.52
CA THR A 125 1.78 17.79 14.46
C THR A 125 1.97 19.26 14.85
N SER A 126 1.84 20.17 13.89
CA SER A 126 2.05 21.61 14.13
C SER A 126 0.85 22.29 14.78
N GLN A 127 -0.37 21.86 14.45
CA GLN A 127 -1.59 22.52 14.91
C GLN A 127 -2.02 22.08 16.31
N PHE A 128 -1.76 20.81 16.68
CA PHE A 128 -2.10 20.27 17.99
C PHE A 128 -0.86 20.23 18.87
N SER A 129 -0.60 21.33 19.60
CA SER A 129 0.56 21.48 20.48
C SER A 129 0.39 20.71 21.80
N ASP A 130 -0.82 20.60 22.33
CA ASP A 130 -1.11 19.81 23.53
C ASP A 130 -0.97 18.30 23.23
N PRO A 131 -0.16 17.54 24.01
CA PRO A 131 0.07 16.13 23.75
C PRO A 131 -1.22 15.28 23.77
N ALA A 132 -2.17 15.58 24.65
CA ALA A 132 -3.41 14.81 24.77
C ALA A 132 -4.37 15.10 23.61
N GLU A 133 -4.44 16.36 23.16
CA GLU A 133 -5.19 16.71 21.94
C GLU A 133 -4.57 16.11 20.69
N ARG A 134 -3.24 16.11 20.59
CA ARG A 134 -2.50 15.51 19.48
C ARG A 134 -2.79 14.02 19.37
N VAL A 135 -2.72 13.26 20.46
CA VAL A 135 -3.04 11.81 20.47
C VAL A 135 -4.47 11.59 19.98
N ARG A 136 -5.44 12.38 20.43
CA ARG A 136 -6.84 12.27 19.96
C ARG A 136 -7.00 12.60 18.47
N ALA A 137 -6.29 13.61 17.99
CA ALA A 137 -6.31 14.01 16.57
C ALA A 137 -5.72 12.90 15.67
N PHE A 138 -4.58 12.32 16.06
CA PHE A 138 -3.99 11.19 15.33
C PHE A 138 -4.86 9.94 15.40
N ALA A 139 -5.52 9.67 16.53
CA ALA A 139 -6.46 8.57 16.65
C ALA A 139 -7.65 8.73 15.69
N ALA A 140 -8.24 9.92 15.63
CA ALA A 140 -9.33 10.23 14.69
C ALA A 140 -8.88 10.09 13.23
N TRP A 141 -7.71 10.63 12.88
CA TRP A 141 -7.09 10.49 11.57
C TRP A 141 -6.90 9.02 11.18
N GLY A 142 -6.33 8.20 12.07
CA GLY A 142 -6.09 6.78 11.82
C GLY A 142 -7.38 5.97 11.65
N VAL A 143 -8.41 6.25 12.46
CA VAL A 143 -9.73 5.60 12.35
C VAL A 143 -10.39 5.94 11.01
N ILE A 144 -10.40 7.21 10.59
CA ILE A 144 -11.02 7.63 9.34
C ILE A 144 -10.24 7.08 8.13
N PHE A 145 -8.90 7.06 8.19
CA PHE A 145 -8.08 6.37 7.19
C PHE A 145 -8.44 4.89 7.10
N GLY A 146 -8.56 4.22 8.25
CA GLY A 146 -8.94 2.81 8.32
C GLY A 146 -10.35 2.55 7.76
N ILE A 147 -11.31 3.46 7.98
CA ILE A 147 -12.65 3.38 7.38
C ILE A 147 -12.56 3.46 5.85
N GLY A 148 -11.82 4.45 5.31
CA GLY A 148 -11.61 4.57 3.87
C GLY A 148 -11.01 3.29 3.28
N LEU A 149 -9.99 2.76 3.94
CA LEU A 149 -9.29 1.56 3.51
C LEU A 149 -10.13 0.28 3.63
N GLY A 150 -10.85 0.12 4.76
CA GLY A 150 -11.64 -1.08 5.05
C GLY A 150 -12.90 -1.21 4.22
N PHE A 151 -13.60 -0.10 3.99
CA PHE A 151 -14.84 -0.09 3.21
C PHE A 151 -14.65 0.25 1.73
N GLY A 152 -13.42 0.61 1.32
CA GLY A 152 -13.12 0.98 -0.07
C GLY A 152 -13.57 -0.04 -1.11
N PRO A 153 -13.33 -1.34 -0.94
CA PRO A 153 -13.74 -2.33 -1.92
C PRO A 153 -15.25 -2.34 -2.19
N ILE A 154 -16.07 -2.30 -1.13
CA ILE A 154 -17.53 -2.27 -1.31
C ILE A 154 -18.00 -0.93 -1.86
N ILE A 155 -17.39 0.19 -1.42
CA ILE A 155 -17.72 1.51 -1.95
C ILE A 155 -17.36 1.58 -3.44
N GLY A 156 -16.16 1.08 -3.82
CA GLY A 156 -15.71 1.02 -5.21
C GLY A 156 -16.62 0.16 -6.06
N SER A 157 -16.92 -1.06 -5.63
CA SER A 157 -17.82 -1.97 -6.34
C SER A 157 -19.24 -1.41 -6.47
N ALA A 158 -19.78 -0.81 -5.40
CA ALA A 158 -21.09 -0.15 -5.45
C ALA A 158 -21.11 1.03 -6.43
N ILE A 159 -20.05 1.83 -6.46
CA ILE A 159 -19.94 2.94 -7.43
C ILE A 159 -19.90 2.38 -8.87
N VAL A 160 -19.12 1.34 -9.14
CA VAL A 160 -19.04 0.71 -10.46
C VAL A 160 -20.39 0.16 -10.89
N ALA A 161 -21.11 -0.50 -9.99
CA ALA A 161 -22.42 -1.13 -10.28
C ALA A 161 -23.54 -0.10 -10.44
N LEU A 162 -23.58 0.96 -9.64
CA LEU A 162 -24.69 1.94 -9.62
C LEU A 162 -24.51 3.10 -10.61
N ALA A 163 -23.26 3.39 -10.97
CA ALA A 163 -22.92 4.50 -11.86
C ALA A 163 -22.01 4.04 -12.98
N SER A 164 -20.70 4.09 -12.77
CA SER A 164 -19.68 3.58 -13.70
C SER A 164 -18.30 3.64 -13.02
N TRP A 165 -17.29 2.98 -13.62
CA TRP A 165 -15.92 2.96 -13.10
C TRP A 165 -15.30 4.38 -12.97
N GLN A 166 -15.68 5.30 -13.83
CA GLN A 166 -15.19 6.70 -13.80
C GLN A 166 -15.45 7.37 -12.46
N TRP A 167 -16.59 7.08 -11.84
CA TRP A 167 -16.99 7.69 -10.58
C TRP A 167 -16.14 7.24 -9.39
N VAL A 168 -15.41 6.12 -9.50
CA VAL A 168 -14.42 5.73 -8.48
C VAL A 168 -13.35 6.82 -8.33
N PHE A 169 -13.01 7.48 -9.43
CA PHE A 169 -12.06 8.58 -9.46
C PHE A 169 -12.76 9.95 -9.31
N LEU A 170 -13.85 10.18 -10.05
CA LEU A 170 -14.54 11.48 -10.10
C LEU A 170 -15.08 11.93 -8.73
N VAL A 171 -15.46 11.01 -7.86
CA VAL A 171 -15.96 11.33 -6.50
C VAL A 171 -14.92 12.08 -5.66
N HIS A 172 -13.63 11.89 -5.94
CA HIS A 172 -12.56 12.61 -5.27
C HIS A 172 -12.49 14.09 -5.64
N GLY A 173 -13.06 14.52 -6.78
CA GLY A 173 -13.11 15.92 -7.18
C GLY A 173 -13.91 16.80 -6.19
N PRO A 174 -15.23 16.55 -5.97
CA PRO A 174 -16.01 17.27 -4.99
C PRO A 174 -15.50 17.09 -3.55
N LEU A 175 -14.99 15.90 -3.19
CA LEU A 175 -14.39 15.68 -1.87
C LEU A 175 -13.11 16.51 -1.68
N ALA A 176 -12.25 16.60 -2.70
CA ALA A 176 -11.05 17.43 -2.66
C ALA A 176 -11.40 18.92 -2.56
N LEU A 177 -12.43 19.38 -3.28
CA LEU A 177 -12.91 20.77 -3.18
C LEU A 177 -13.41 21.10 -1.76
N LEU A 178 -14.22 20.24 -1.17
CA LEU A 178 -14.69 20.40 0.20
C LEU A 178 -13.51 20.42 1.19
N THR A 179 -12.60 19.46 1.05
CA THR A 179 -11.42 19.34 1.90
C THR A 179 -10.50 20.55 1.77
N LEU A 180 -10.34 21.08 0.56
CA LEU A 180 -9.56 22.28 0.27
C LEU A 180 -10.13 23.50 0.98
N VAL A 181 -11.46 23.69 0.94
CA VAL A 181 -12.14 24.75 1.67
C VAL A 181 -11.91 24.62 3.17
N LEU A 182 -12.08 23.42 3.73
CA LEU A 182 -11.85 23.16 5.15
C LEU A 182 -10.38 23.40 5.54
N ALA A 183 -9.42 22.95 4.71
CA ALA A 183 -7.99 23.17 4.96
C ALA A 183 -7.62 24.66 4.92
N GLN A 184 -8.22 25.41 3.99
CA GLN A 184 -7.97 26.84 3.86
C GLN A 184 -8.40 27.62 5.09
N TYR A 185 -9.54 27.30 5.68
CA TYR A 185 -10.06 27.99 6.88
C TYR A 185 -9.52 27.41 8.20
N GLY A 186 -9.29 26.09 8.26
CA GLY A 186 -8.92 25.39 9.48
C GLY A 186 -7.41 25.35 9.73
N ALA A 187 -6.60 24.98 8.73
CA ALA A 187 -5.18 24.83 8.93
C ALA A 187 -4.46 26.17 9.16
N VAL A 188 -3.51 26.16 10.08
CA VAL A 188 -2.62 27.31 10.36
C VAL A 188 -1.30 27.08 9.63
N GLU A 189 -0.78 28.13 8.98
CA GLU A 189 0.51 28.02 8.32
C GLU A 189 1.63 27.86 9.35
N SER A 190 2.52 26.92 9.07
CA SER A 190 3.73 26.70 9.87
C SER A 190 4.88 26.31 8.95
N ARG A 191 6.08 26.76 9.30
CA ARG A 191 7.32 26.49 8.58
C ARG A 191 8.40 26.20 9.58
N ASP A 192 9.41 25.46 9.16
CA ASP A 192 10.65 25.31 9.88
C ASP A 192 11.71 26.22 9.21
N PRO A 193 12.22 27.24 9.92
CA PRO A 193 13.25 28.14 9.37
C PRO A 193 14.55 27.40 9.06
N ASP A 194 14.83 26.30 9.77
CA ASP A 194 16.05 25.51 9.67
C ASP A 194 15.86 24.25 8.77
N ALA A 195 14.81 24.24 7.96
CA ALA A 195 14.49 23.09 7.10
C ALA A 195 15.67 22.73 6.18
N GLU A 196 16.02 21.47 6.17
CA GLU A 196 17.14 20.88 5.45
C GLU A 196 16.99 21.01 3.93
N ARG A 197 18.11 20.84 3.20
CA ARG A 197 18.11 20.84 1.73
C ARG A 197 17.57 19.50 1.21
N LEU A 198 16.80 19.57 0.13
CA LEU A 198 16.29 18.40 -0.58
C LEU A 198 17.45 17.58 -1.18
N ASP A 199 17.46 16.28 -0.88
CA ASP A 199 18.32 15.33 -1.59
C ASP A 199 17.64 14.86 -2.89
N VAL A 200 17.72 15.71 -3.92
CA VAL A 200 17.16 15.41 -5.25
C VAL A 200 17.87 14.20 -5.87
N GLY A 201 19.17 14.02 -5.59
CA GLY A 201 19.96 12.91 -6.13
C GLY A 201 19.50 11.56 -5.58
N GLY A 202 19.33 11.46 -4.26
CA GLY A 202 18.79 10.26 -3.60
C GLY A 202 17.35 9.95 -4.05
N MET A 203 16.49 10.97 -4.13
CA MET A 203 15.11 10.82 -4.59
C MET A 203 15.02 10.27 -6.02
N LEU A 204 15.75 10.84 -6.96
CA LEU A 204 15.73 10.40 -8.37
C LEU A 204 16.31 9.00 -8.53
N THR A 205 17.44 8.71 -7.89
CA THR A 205 18.10 7.40 -8.04
C THR A 205 17.26 6.29 -7.41
N LEU A 206 16.62 6.50 -6.25
CA LEU A 206 15.71 5.53 -5.66
C LEU A 206 14.48 5.29 -6.54
N SER A 207 13.86 6.36 -7.04
CA SER A 207 12.68 6.28 -7.92
C SER A 207 12.99 5.51 -9.21
N LEU A 208 14.12 5.78 -9.85
CA LEU A 208 14.55 5.07 -11.06
C LEU A 208 14.88 3.61 -10.77
N ALA A 209 15.49 3.31 -9.62
CA ALA A 209 15.76 1.93 -9.22
C ALA A 209 14.47 1.13 -9.04
N VAL A 210 13.47 1.69 -8.35
CA VAL A 210 12.17 1.02 -8.13
C VAL A 210 11.41 0.90 -9.44
N LEU A 211 11.30 1.98 -10.21
CA LEU A 211 10.63 1.99 -11.51
C LEU A 211 11.21 0.93 -12.47
N GLY A 212 12.53 0.92 -12.63
CA GLY A 212 13.18 -0.03 -13.53
C GLY A 212 13.06 -1.48 -13.06
N THR A 213 13.10 -1.74 -11.74
CA THR A 213 12.87 -3.08 -11.18
C THR A 213 11.43 -3.55 -11.46
N VAL A 214 10.44 -2.70 -11.20
CA VAL A 214 9.03 -3.01 -11.48
C VAL A 214 8.81 -3.22 -12.97
N PHE A 215 9.39 -2.37 -13.82
CA PHE A 215 9.31 -2.48 -15.28
C PHE A 215 9.90 -3.81 -15.77
N TYR A 216 11.11 -4.18 -15.29
CA TYR A 216 11.73 -5.46 -15.64
C TYR A 216 10.84 -6.66 -15.29
N ILE A 217 10.21 -6.65 -14.11
CA ILE A 217 9.36 -7.76 -13.67
C ILE A 217 8.06 -7.80 -14.48
N THR A 218 7.43 -6.65 -14.71
CA THR A 218 6.13 -6.56 -15.39
C THR A 218 6.24 -6.84 -16.89
N GLN A 219 7.28 -6.29 -17.54
CA GLN A 219 7.48 -6.40 -18.98
C GLN A 219 8.41 -7.54 -19.39
N GLY A 220 9.03 -8.20 -18.42
CA GLY A 220 10.05 -9.20 -18.68
C GLY A 220 9.53 -10.45 -19.39
N ALA A 221 8.24 -10.78 -19.22
CA ALA A 221 7.60 -11.89 -19.94
C ALA A 221 7.56 -11.64 -21.47
N ASP A 222 7.23 -10.41 -21.89
CA ASP A 222 7.12 -10.04 -23.32
C ASP A 222 8.48 -9.70 -23.94
N LEU A 223 9.33 -8.98 -23.19
CA LEU A 223 10.68 -8.63 -23.66
C LEU A 223 11.63 -9.83 -23.69
N GLY A 224 11.29 -10.90 -22.97
CA GLY A 224 12.22 -11.98 -22.64
C GLY A 224 13.19 -11.56 -21.53
N PHE A 225 13.10 -12.19 -20.36
CA PHE A 225 13.93 -11.84 -19.17
C PHE A 225 15.45 -11.85 -19.43
N ALA A 226 15.91 -12.67 -20.36
CA ALA A 226 17.32 -12.76 -20.76
C ALA A 226 17.68 -11.88 -21.97
N SER A 227 16.75 -11.11 -22.51
CA SER A 227 17.04 -10.21 -23.65
C SER A 227 18.00 -9.09 -23.25
N PRO A 228 18.83 -8.59 -24.21
CA PRO A 228 19.73 -7.47 -23.92
C PRO A 228 19.01 -6.23 -23.39
N ALA A 229 17.78 -5.96 -23.88
CA ALA A 229 16.96 -4.86 -23.42
C ALA A 229 16.55 -5.01 -21.95
N ALA A 230 15.99 -6.17 -21.58
CA ALA A 230 15.57 -6.44 -20.22
C ALA A 230 16.76 -6.43 -19.25
N LEU A 231 17.87 -7.06 -19.59
CA LEU A 231 19.09 -7.05 -18.79
C LEU A 231 19.69 -5.63 -18.62
N THR A 232 19.60 -4.79 -19.67
CA THR A 232 20.04 -3.40 -19.56
C THR A 232 19.20 -2.61 -18.57
N ILE A 233 17.88 -2.79 -18.58
CA ILE A 233 16.96 -2.16 -17.61
C ILE A 233 17.30 -2.60 -16.20
N LEU A 234 17.49 -3.89 -15.97
CA LEU A 234 17.86 -4.43 -14.66
C LEU A 234 19.22 -3.87 -14.19
N LEU A 235 20.21 -3.80 -15.07
CA LEU A 235 21.52 -3.24 -14.76
C LEU A 235 21.43 -1.75 -14.40
N ILE A 236 20.67 -0.95 -15.17
CA ILE A 236 20.45 0.46 -14.86
C ILE A 236 19.74 0.62 -13.51
N SER A 237 18.70 -0.19 -13.24
CA SER A 237 18.01 -0.21 -11.93
C SER A 237 18.97 -0.47 -10.79
N PHE A 238 19.81 -1.49 -10.94
CA PHE A 238 20.82 -1.84 -9.94
C PHE A 238 21.86 -0.73 -9.77
N ALA A 239 22.32 -0.13 -10.87
CA ALA A 239 23.24 0.99 -10.81
C ALA A 239 22.61 2.20 -10.10
N CYS A 240 21.34 2.50 -10.35
CA CYS A 240 20.59 3.54 -9.63
C CYS A 240 20.47 3.23 -8.13
N LEU A 241 20.23 1.98 -7.75
CA LEU A 241 20.19 1.58 -6.34
C LEU A 241 21.57 1.75 -5.65
N VAL A 242 22.65 1.38 -6.32
CA VAL A 242 24.02 1.58 -5.83
C VAL A 242 24.33 3.08 -5.72
N ALA A 243 23.94 3.87 -6.73
CA ALA A 243 24.10 5.32 -6.70
C ALA A 243 23.31 5.95 -5.53
N PHE A 244 22.07 5.53 -5.29
CA PHE A 244 21.28 5.95 -4.14
C PHE A 244 22.03 5.70 -2.83
N ILE A 245 22.50 4.47 -2.60
CA ILE A 245 23.25 4.13 -1.38
C ILE A 245 24.53 4.98 -1.25
N ALA A 246 25.21 5.24 -2.37
CA ALA A 246 26.44 6.05 -2.38
C ALA A 246 26.17 7.53 -2.08
N ILE A 247 25.07 8.09 -2.59
CA ILE A 247 24.63 9.46 -2.35
C ILE A 247 24.26 9.62 -0.88
N GLU A 248 23.34 8.78 -0.36
CA GLU A 248 22.86 8.83 1.01
C GLU A 248 23.97 8.68 2.07
N ARG A 249 25.08 7.99 1.73
CA ARG A 249 26.25 7.88 2.60
C ARG A 249 27.17 9.10 2.57
N ARG A 250 27.03 9.99 1.60
CA ARG A 250 27.93 11.15 1.40
C ARG A 250 27.26 12.49 1.66
N VAL A 251 25.95 12.57 1.55
CA VAL A 251 25.18 13.79 1.79
C VAL A 251 25.16 14.08 3.29
N ALA A 252 25.30 15.36 3.65
CA ALA A 252 25.32 15.79 5.04
C ALA A 252 23.97 15.56 5.77
N HIS A 253 22.87 15.65 5.01
CA HIS A 253 21.50 15.43 5.50
C HIS A 253 20.81 14.38 4.63
N PRO A 254 21.08 13.08 4.88
CA PRO A 254 20.51 11.99 4.09
C PRO A 254 19.02 11.84 4.36
N MET A 255 18.23 11.57 3.31
CA MET A 255 16.82 11.21 3.47
C MET A 255 16.68 9.86 4.18
N PHE A 256 17.63 8.96 3.95
CA PHE A 256 17.69 7.64 4.53
C PHE A 256 18.96 7.48 5.37
N ASP A 257 18.87 7.74 6.67
CA ASP A 257 19.99 7.45 7.57
C ASP A 257 20.09 5.94 7.86
N PHE A 258 21.01 5.27 7.18
CA PHE A 258 21.26 3.84 7.38
C PHE A 258 21.66 3.46 8.81
N SER A 259 22.05 4.41 9.66
CA SER A 259 22.39 4.14 11.05
C SER A 259 21.20 3.60 11.85
N VAL A 260 19.98 3.97 11.49
CA VAL A 260 18.76 3.49 12.15
C VAL A 260 18.53 1.99 11.94
N LEU A 261 19.07 1.41 10.86
CA LEU A 261 19.00 -0.04 10.63
C LEU A 261 19.81 -0.85 11.65
N ARG A 262 20.72 -0.21 12.39
CA ARG A 262 21.44 -0.88 13.49
C ARG A 262 20.56 -1.02 14.74
N ILE A 263 19.45 -0.30 14.80
CA ILE A 263 18.49 -0.38 15.91
C ILE A 263 17.58 -1.59 15.64
N ARG A 264 17.74 -2.65 16.42
CA ARG A 264 17.01 -3.91 16.24
C ARG A 264 15.49 -3.74 16.22
N ALA A 265 14.95 -2.88 17.09
CA ALA A 265 13.52 -2.61 17.14
C ALA A 265 13.03 -1.96 15.84
N PHE A 266 13.80 -1.02 15.28
CA PHE A 266 13.50 -0.39 13.98
C PHE A 266 13.56 -1.41 12.84
N SER A 267 14.67 -2.13 12.71
CA SER A 267 14.84 -3.11 11.63
C SER A 267 13.85 -4.27 11.73
N GLY A 268 13.55 -4.77 12.93
CA GLY A 268 12.53 -5.80 13.13
C GLY A 268 11.13 -5.32 12.73
N ALA A 269 10.78 -4.06 13.03
CA ALA A 269 9.55 -3.43 12.57
C ALA A 269 9.55 -3.26 11.04
N LEU A 270 10.68 -2.88 10.44
CA LEU A 270 10.81 -2.72 8.99
C LEU A 270 10.63 -4.05 8.24
N PHE A 271 11.13 -5.17 8.79
CA PHE A 271 10.82 -6.52 8.28
C PHE A 271 9.32 -6.81 8.35
N GLY A 272 8.66 -6.40 9.44
CA GLY A 272 7.20 -6.49 9.58
C GLY A 272 6.47 -5.68 8.51
N SER A 273 6.95 -4.46 8.28
CA SER A 273 6.45 -3.54 7.25
C SER A 273 6.56 -4.16 5.85
N ALA A 274 7.74 -4.66 5.48
CA ALA A 274 7.94 -5.32 4.20
C ALA A 274 7.06 -6.59 4.07
N GLY A 275 6.99 -7.43 5.11
CA GLY A 275 6.25 -8.68 5.08
C GLY A 275 4.77 -8.52 4.77
N MET A 276 4.09 -7.54 5.36
CA MET A 276 2.68 -7.28 5.06
C MET A 276 2.49 -6.71 3.64
N ASN A 277 3.46 -5.96 3.11
CA ASN A 277 3.40 -5.41 1.76
C ASN A 277 3.87 -6.40 0.68
N VAL A 278 4.55 -7.46 1.05
CA VAL A 278 4.88 -8.58 0.14
C VAL A 278 3.73 -9.58 0.04
N SER A 279 2.89 -9.70 1.07
CA SER A 279 1.82 -10.70 1.14
C SER A 279 0.42 -10.06 0.99
N PHE A 280 -0.03 -9.37 2.03
CA PHE A 280 -1.43 -8.94 2.18
C PHE A 280 -1.87 -7.94 1.11
N TRP A 281 -1.15 -6.83 0.94
CA TRP A 281 -1.61 -5.73 0.10
C TRP A 281 -1.69 -6.06 -1.40
N PRO A 282 -0.73 -6.77 -2.02
CA PRO A 282 -0.86 -7.15 -3.43
C PRO A 282 -2.04 -8.09 -3.68
N LEU A 283 -2.36 -9.02 -2.76
CA LEU A 283 -3.49 -9.92 -2.92
C LEU A 283 -4.83 -9.16 -3.00
N MET A 284 -4.94 -8.00 -2.39
CA MET A 284 -6.13 -7.15 -2.48
C MET A 284 -6.44 -6.71 -3.93
N ILE A 285 -5.41 -6.65 -4.79
CA ILE A 285 -5.55 -6.33 -6.22
C ILE A 285 -6.02 -7.55 -7.00
N TYR A 286 -5.50 -8.74 -6.67
CA TYR A 286 -5.76 -9.95 -7.43
C TYR A 286 -7.00 -10.73 -6.95
N LEU A 287 -7.41 -10.56 -5.69
CA LEU A 287 -8.57 -11.27 -5.15
C LEU A 287 -9.89 -10.96 -5.88
N PRO A 288 -10.18 -9.72 -6.34
CA PRO A 288 -11.30 -9.46 -7.23
C PRO A 288 -11.27 -10.27 -8.52
N VAL A 289 -10.09 -10.46 -9.12
CA VAL A 289 -9.95 -11.28 -10.34
C VAL A 289 -10.39 -12.72 -10.09
N TYR A 290 -10.05 -13.28 -8.92
CA TYR A 290 -10.53 -14.60 -8.51
C TYR A 290 -12.05 -14.63 -8.33
N TYR A 291 -12.63 -13.63 -7.67
CA TYR A 291 -14.07 -13.57 -7.44
C TYR A 291 -14.87 -13.45 -8.74
N HIS A 292 -14.41 -12.64 -9.67
CA HIS A 292 -15.06 -12.52 -11.00
C HIS A 292 -14.76 -13.72 -11.89
N GLY A 293 -13.49 -14.07 -12.09
CA GLY A 293 -13.07 -15.08 -13.05
C GLY A 293 -13.37 -16.52 -12.60
N VAL A 294 -13.14 -16.84 -11.32
CA VAL A 294 -13.34 -18.20 -10.81
C VAL A 294 -14.74 -18.42 -10.26
N LEU A 295 -15.23 -17.50 -9.43
CA LEU A 295 -16.52 -17.67 -8.76
C LEU A 295 -17.70 -17.10 -9.57
N GLY A 296 -17.42 -16.29 -10.59
CA GLY A 296 -18.46 -15.69 -11.45
C GLY A 296 -19.29 -14.64 -10.73
N TYR A 297 -18.72 -13.97 -9.70
CA TYR A 297 -19.43 -12.96 -8.93
C TYR A 297 -19.50 -11.65 -9.71
N ASP A 298 -20.59 -10.92 -9.51
CA ASP A 298 -20.72 -9.54 -9.95
C ASP A 298 -19.89 -8.58 -9.07
N ASP A 299 -19.75 -7.33 -9.50
CA ASP A 299 -18.92 -6.32 -8.83
C ASP A 299 -19.35 -6.11 -7.37
N VAL A 300 -20.66 -6.14 -7.08
CA VAL A 300 -21.20 -5.92 -5.73
C VAL A 300 -20.91 -7.10 -4.82
N THR A 301 -21.14 -8.32 -5.27
CA THR A 301 -20.88 -9.55 -4.52
C THR A 301 -19.38 -9.72 -4.25
N ALA A 302 -18.54 -9.41 -5.23
CA ALA A 302 -17.08 -9.41 -5.08
C ALA A 302 -16.63 -8.38 -4.03
N GLY A 303 -17.20 -7.16 -4.06
CA GLY A 303 -16.92 -6.11 -3.07
C GLY A 303 -17.33 -6.51 -1.64
N TRP A 304 -18.52 -7.09 -1.46
CA TRP A 304 -18.94 -7.64 -0.16
C TRP A 304 -18.01 -8.74 0.34
N SER A 305 -17.57 -9.62 -0.55
CA SER A 305 -16.67 -10.72 -0.21
C SER A 305 -15.30 -10.21 0.25
N LEU A 306 -14.81 -9.10 -0.33
CA LEU A 306 -13.57 -8.45 0.07
C LEU A 306 -13.62 -7.84 1.48
N LEU A 307 -14.81 -7.52 2.01
CA LEU A 307 -14.92 -7.03 3.40
C LEU A 307 -14.40 -8.05 4.41
N ALA A 308 -14.52 -9.35 4.12
CA ALA A 308 -13.96 -10.39 4.98
C ALA A 308 -12.44 -10.25 5.14
N TYR A 309 -11.77 -9.74 4.12
CA TYR A 309 -10.33 -9.49 4.09
C TYR A 309 -9.94 -8.17 4.76
N THR A 310 -10.73 -7.10 4.55
CA THR A 310 -10.38 -5.75 4.97
C THR A 310 -10.97 -5.33 6.32
N LEU A 311 -12.19 -5.77 6.67
CA LEU A 311 -12.87 -5.35 7.90
C LEU A 311 -12.11 -5.67 9.20
N PRO A 312 -11.45 -6.84 9.35
CA PRO A 312 -10.66 -7.11 10.55
C PRO A 312 -9.53 -6.11 10.77
N THR A 313 -8.99 -5.52 9.70
CA THR A 313 -7.91 -4.53 9.79
C THR A 313 -8.35 -3.24 10.48
N LEU A 314 -9.65 -2.97 10.52
CA LEU A 314 -10.24 -1.82 11.21
C LEU A 314 -10.50 -2.11 12.70
N VAL A 315 -10.89 -3.35 13.03
CA VAL A 315 -11.33 -3.73 14.38
C VAL A 315 -10.16 -4.18 15.26
N VAL A 316 -9.14 -4.81 14.68
CA VAL A 316 -8.02 -5.43 15.43
C VAL A 316 -6.98 -4.43 15.97
N PRO A 317 -6.67 -3.26 15.37
CA PRO A 317 -5.63 -2.35 15.85
C PRO A 317 -5.68 -1.99 17.33
N PRO A 318 -6.83 -1.68 17.95
CA PRO A 318 -6.90 -1.43 19.40
C PRO A 318 -6.49 -2.63 20.26
N ILE A 319 -6.72 -3.84 19.74
CA ILE A 319 -6.32 -5.10 20.40
C ILE A 319 -4.82 -5.29 20.24
N ALA A 320 -4.28 -5.00 19.05
CA ALA A 320 -2.85 -5.07 18.74
C ALA A 320 -2.01 -4.19 19.67
N GLU A 321 -2.45 -2.96 19.94
CA GLU A 321 -1.78 -2.06 20.87
C GLU A 321 -1.74 -2.63 22.30
N ARG A 322 -2.86 -3.17 22.79
CA ARG A 322 -2.91 -3.82 24.11
C ARG A 322 -1.97 -5.03 24.18
N LEU A 323 -1.93 -5.84 23.10
CA LEU A 323 -1.03 -6.98 23.01
C LEU A 323 0.44 -6.53 22.96
N ALA A 324 0.76 -5.47 22.23
CA ALA A 324 2.11 -4.92 22.11
C ALA A 324 2.65 -4.41 23.46
N HIS A 325 1.77 -3.79 24.27
CA HIS A 325 2.11 -3.41 25.64
C HIS A 325 2.35 -4.60 26.57
N ARG A 326 1.60 -5.71 26.39
CA ARG A 326 1.70 -6.90 27.23
C ARG A 326 2.82 -7.85 26.84
N PHE A 327 3.00 -8.09 25.53
CA PHE A 327 3.88 -9.13 24.97
C PHE A 327 5.10 -8.59 24.24
N GLN A 328 5.27 -7.28 24.16
CA GLN A 328 6.29 -6.57 23.38
C GLN A 328 6.09 -6.67 21.84
N PRO A 329 6.50 -5.64 21.09
CA PRO A 329 6.36 -5.62 19.61
C PRO A 329 7.07 -6.78 18.90
N GLY A 330 8.20 -7.25 19.47
CA GLY A 330 8.99 -8.37 18.92
C GLY A 330 8.27 -9.72 18.92
N TRP A 331 7.11 -9.85 19.57
CA TRP A 331 6.23 -11.02 19.48
C TRP A 331 4.99 -10.72 18.65
N VAL A 332 4.42 -9.50 18.79
CA VAL A 332 3.16 -9.14 18.13
C VAL A 332 3.34 -8.99 16.62
N ILE A 333 4.42 -8.33 16.17
CA ILE A 333 4.70 -8.14 14.74
C ILE A 333 4.94 -9.47 14.02
N PRO A 334 5.89 -10.33 14.46
CA PRO A 334 6.07 -11.64 13.83
C PRO A 334 4.85 -12.54 13.94
N GLY A 335 4.13 -12.48 15.09
CA GLY A 335 2.89 -13.22 15.30
C GLY A 335 1.79 -12.80 14.33
N GLY A 336 1.64 -11.51 14.07
CA GLY A 336 0.70 -10.99 13.07
C GLY A 336 1.04 -11.46 11.65
N LEU A 337 2.32 -11.42 11.26
CA LEU A 337 2.77 -11.97 9.96
C LEU A 337 2.55 -13.48 9.85
N PHE A 338 2.77 -14.22 10.93
CA PHE A 338 2.47 -15.65 10.96
C PHE A 338 0.98 -15.91 10.74
N VAL A 339 0.11 -15.11 11.36
CA VAL A 339 -1.35 -15.17 11.18
C VAL A 339 -1.75 -14.83 9.74
N ILE A 340 -1.09 -13.84 9.10
CA ILE A 340 -1.29 -13.55 7.66
C ILE A 340 -0.99 -14.79 6.84
N GLY A 341 0.18 -15.41 7.02
CA GLY A 341 0.58 -16.60 6.28
C GLY A 341 -0.38 -17.77 6.47
N ALA A 342 -0.82 -18.01 7.71
CA ALA A 342 -1.83 -19.04 8.00
C ALA A 342 -3.16 -18.74 7.28
N GLY A 343 -3.57 -17.46 7.20
CA GLY A 343 -4.73 -17.02 6.43
C GLY A 343 -4.60 -17.34 4.94
N PHE A 344 -3.42 -17.11 4.36
CA PHE A 344 -3.14 -17.45 2.95
C PHE A 344 -3.23 -18.95 2.68
N PHE A 345 -2.69 -19.79 3.57
CA PHE A 345 -2.80 -21.25 3.42
C PHE A 345 -4.24 -21.75 3.61
N LEU A 346 -5.03 -21.10 4.48
CA LEU A 346 -6.47 -21.41 4.59
C LEU A 346 -7.23 -20.97 3.33
N MET A 347 -6.90 -19.83 2.73
CA MET A 347 -7.48 -19.44 1.44
C MET A 347 -7.08 -20.42 0.33
N LEU A 348 -5.81 -20.85 0.31
CA LEU A 348 -5.33 -21.87 -0.63
C LEU A 348 -6.14 -23.16 -0.50
N TRP A 349 -6.34 -23.65 0.71
CA TRP A 349 -7.19 -24.83 0.95
C TRP A 349 -8.64 -24.57 0.55
N GLY A 350 -9.22 -23.42 0.93
CA GLY A 350 -10.58 -23.03 0.59
C GLY A 350 -10.85 -22.82 -0.90
N SER A 351 -9.80 -22.50 -1.70
CA SER A 351 -9.87 -22.36 -3.15
C SER A 351 -9.78 -23.69 -3.91
N ALA A 352 -9.28 -24.74 -3.25
CA ALA A 352 -9.07 -26.07 -3.83
C ALA A 352 -10.26 -27.03 -3.65
N VAL A 353 -11.33 -26.62 -2.96
CA VAL A 353 -12.52 -27.47 -2.79
C VAL A 353 -13.44 -27.42 -3.99
N ASP A 354 -14.16 -28.53 -4.29
CA ASP A 354 -15.00 -28.69 -5.48
C ASP A 354 -16.09 -27.61 -5.64
N HIS A 355 -16.58 -27.05 -4.54
CA HIS A 355 -17.59 -25.96 -4.53
C HIS A 355 -17.03 -24.71 -3.85
N ALA A 356 -15.89 -24.21 -4.36
CA ALA A 356 -15.31 -22.99 -3.84
C ALA A 356 -16.29 -21.81 -3.91
N SER A 357 -16.36 -21.05 -2.83
CA SER A 357 -17.21 -19.89 -2.69
C SER A 357 -16.54 -18.87 -1.75
N TRP A 358 -17.10 -17.68 -1.63
CA TRP A 358 -16.59 -16.70 -0.65
C TRP A 358 -16.61 -17.26 0.79
N LEU A 359 -17.54 -18.18 1.11
CA LEU A 359 -17.61 -18.82 2.42
C LEU A 359 -16.43 -19.76 2.70
N THR A 360 -15.92 -20.45 1.69
CA THR A 360 -14.75 -21.32 1.84
C THR A 360 -13.45 -20.53 2.00
N LEU A 361 -13.40 -19.30 1.44
CA LEU A 361 -12.28 -18.36 1.57
C LEU A 361 -12.38 -17.51 2.84
N LEU A 362 -13.59 -17.35 3.41
CA LEU A 362 -13.88 -16.48 4.55
C LEU A 362 -12.93 -16.67 5.74
N PRO A 363 -12.67 -17.91 6.23
CA PRO A 363 -11.78 -18.09 7.39
C PRO A 363 -10.37 -17.59 7.11
N GLY A 364 -9.86 -17.84 5.91
CA GLY A 364 -8.53 -17.37 5.48
C GLY A 364 -8.47 -15.85 5.34
N CYS A 365 -9.49 -15.24 4.72
CA CYS A 365 -9.61 -13.79 4.57
C CYS A 365 -9.64 -13.08 5.93
N VAL A 366 -10.49 -13.54 6.83
CA VAL A 366 -10.61 -12.97 8.20
C VAL A 366 -9.29 -13.11 8.96
N LEU A 367 -8.65 -14.28 8.86
CA LEU A 367 -7.39 -14.53 9.56
C LEU A 367 -6.26 -13.65 9.02
N ALA A 368 -6.15 -13.50 7.69
CA ALA A 368 -5.18 -12.60 7.07
C ALA A 368 -5.42 -11.13 7.51
N GLY A 369 -6.67 -10.68 7.52
CA GLY A 369 -7.03 -9.34 7.98
C GLY A 369 -6.73 -9.10 9.47
N ILE A 370 -6.95 -10.10 10.34
CA ILE A 370 -6.54 -10.07 11.75
C ILE A 370 -5.01 -9.92 11.85
N GLY A 371 -4.27 -10.71 11.09
CA GLY A 371 -2.81 -10.65 11.06
C GLY A 371 -2.29 -9.28 10.64
N LEU A 372 -2.89 -8.66 9.61
CA LEU A 372 -2.55 -7.29 9.22
C LEU A 372 -2.87 -6.29 10.33
N GLY A 373 -4.05 -6.37 10.94
CA GLY A 373 -4.44 -5.48 12.04
C GLY A 373 -3.48 -5.55 13.22
N LEU A 374 -2.95 -6.75 13.53
CA LEU A 374 -1.92 -6.94 14.56
C LEU A 374 -0.58 -6.31 14.16
N THR A 375 -0.20 -6.40 12.89
CA THR A 375 1.11 -5.99 12.40
C THR A 375 1.18 -4.49 12.12
N ASN A 376 0.22 -3.94 11.39
CA ASN A 376 0.30 -2.62 10.77
C ASN A 376 0.52 -1.48 11.79
N THR A 377 -0.35 -1.36 12.79
CA THR A 377 -0.26 -0.31 13.81
C THR A 377 0.96 -0.53 14.70
N THR A 378 1.23 -1.78 15.08
CA THR A 378 2.39 -2.13 15.92
C THR A 378 3.71 -1.80 15.24
N VAL A 379 3.81 -2.01 13.93
CA VAL A 379 5.01 -1.65 13.13
C VAL A 379 5.23 -0.13 13.17
N THR A 380 4.20 0.66 12.85
CA THR A 380 4.32 2.13 12.81
C THR A 380 4.72 2.70 14.17
N ASN A 381 4.08 2.23 15.25
CA ASN A 381 4.39 2.67 16.60
C ASN A 381 5.82 2.27 17.01
N THR A 382 6.24 1.05 16.65
CA THR A 382 7.58 0.55 17.01
C THR A 382 8.67 1.27 16.23
N SER A 383 8.51 1.48 14.93
CA SER A 383 9.51 2.14 14.08
C SER A 383 9.74 3.59 14.52
N THR A 384 8.66 4.33 14.81
CA THR A 384 8.75 5.72 15.28
C THR A 384 9.28 5.85 16.69
N ALA A 385 8.91 4.94 17.60
CA ALA A 385 9.40 4.95 18.99
C ALA A 385 10.83 4.41 19.14
N ALA A 386 11.36 3.72 18.14
CA ALA A 386 12.73 3.18 18.18
C ALA A 386 13.82 4.24 18.06
N VAL A 387 13.48 5.46 17.64
CA VAL A 387 14.41 6.58 17.44
C VAL A 387 14.08 7.76 18.35
N PRO A 388 15.04 8.68 18.61
CA PRO A 388 14.74 9.91 19.32
C PRO A 388 13.64 10.74 18.67
N ALA A 389 12.84 11.46 19.45
CA ALA A 389 11.69 12.23 18.97
C ALA A 389 12.03 13.20 17.81
N ALA A 390 13.25 13.78 17.81
CA ALA A 390 13.75 14.64 16.75
C ALA A 390 13.90 13.90 15.40
N ARG A 391 14.02 12.57 15.39
CA ARG A 391 14.17 11.73 14.18
C ARG A 391 12.93 10.89 13.85
N ALA A 392 11.85 11.05 14.62
CA ALA A 392 10.62 10.24 14.43
C ALA A 392 9.99 10.46 13.04
N GLY A 393 10.05 11.67 12.50
CA GLY A 393 9.60 11.98 11.15
C GLY A 393 10.37 11.22 10.07
N MET A 394 11.72 11.20 10.15
CA MET A 394 12.58 10.43 9.26
C MET A 394 12.27 8.92 9.36
N ALA A 395 12.15 8.37 10.58
CA ALA A 395 11.84 6.96 10.77
C ALA A 395 10.47 6.57 10.17
N SER A 396 9.48 7.43 10.32
CA SER A 396 8.16 7.26 9.68
C SER A 396 8.26 7.32 8.16
N GLY A 397 9.06 8.24 7.62
CA GLY A 397 9.33 8.34 6.18
C GLY A 397 9.98 7.09 5.62
N ILE A 398 10.99 6.55 6.30
CA ILE A 398 11.67 5.30 5.93
C ILE A 398 10.68 4.12 5.96
N ASP A 399 9.88 3.98 7.04
CA ASP A 399 8.87 2.91 7.15
C ASP A 399 7.85 3.00 6.01
N MET A 400 7.32 4.19 5.73
CA MET A 400 6.34 4.38 4.67
C MET A 400 6.93 4.14 3.28
N SER A 401 8.16 4.59 3.02
CA SER A 401 8.86 4.32 1.77
C SER A 401 9.13 2.83 1.57
N ALA A 402 9.58 2.12 2.61
CA ALA A 402 9.76 0.68 2.55
C ALA A 402 8.45 -0.06 2.23
N ARG A 403 7.31 0.38 2.79
CA ARG A 403 5.98 -0.15 2.46
C ARG A 403 5.65 0.03 0.99
N MET A 404 5.80 1.24 0.47
CA MET A 404 5.42 1.55 -0.91
C MET A 404 6.34 0.86 -1.92
N ILE A 405 7.66 0.80 -1.64
CA ILE A 405 8.64 0.10 -2.49
C ILE A 405 8.33 -1.41 -2.53
N SER A 406 8.17 -2.02 -1.35
CA SER A 406 7.86 -3.46 -1.28
C SER A 406 6.50 -3.77 -1.91
N LEU A 407 5.50 -2.90 -1.76
CA LEU A 407 4.21 -3.05 -2.41
C LEU A 407 4.33 -2.98 -3.94
N ALA A 408 5.00 -1.96 -4.50
CA ALA A 408 5.15 -1.80 -5.94
C ALA A 408 5.86 -3.00 -6.58
N ILE A 409 6.97 -3.45 -5.98
CA ILE A 409 7.69 -4.63 -6.46
C ILE A 409 6.80 -5.88 -6.39
N ASN A 410 6.06 -6.06 -5.30
CA ASN A 410 5.28 -7.28 -5.12
C ASN A 410 3.93 -7.30 -5.86
N ILE A 411 3.37 -6.18 -6.25
CA ILE A 411 2.29 -6.16 -7.25
C ILE A 411 2.80 -6.82 -8.53
N ALA A 412 3.97 -6.43 -9.04
CA ALA A 412 4.56 -7.02 -10.23
C ALA A 412 4.94 -8.50 -10.04
N VAL A 413 5.58 -8.85 -8.91
CA VAL A 413 5.97 -10.24 -8.61
C VAL A 413 4.77 -11.17 -8.52
N MET A 414 3.72 -10.79 -7.78
CA MET A 414 2.50 -11.61 -7.69
C MET A 414 1.79 -11.73 -9.03
N GLY A 415 1.78 -10.66 -9.84
CA GLY A 415 1.24 -10.72 -11.19
C GLY A 415 1.99 -11.70 -12.09
N LEU A 416 3.32 -11.68 -12.03
CA LEU A 416 4.16 -12.63 -12.76
C LEU A 416 3.93 -14.07 -12.29
N ILE A 417 3.80 -14.30 -10.97
CA ILE A 417 3.50 -15.62 -10.40
C ILE A 417 2.10 -16.07 -10.84
N LEU A 418 1.11 -15.18 -10.85
CA LEU A 418 -0.22 -15.48 -11.35
C LEU A 418 -0.17 -15.89 -12.81
N LEU A 419 0.51 -15.11 -13.66
CA LEU A 419 0.68 -15.38 -15.09
C LEU A 419 1.31 -16.76 -15.34
N TRP A 420 2.41 -17.06 -14.68
CA TRP A 420 3.09 -18.35 -14.81
C TRP A 420 2.29 -19.51 -14.25
N GLY A 421 1.57 -19.30 -13.14
CA GLY A 421 0.70 -20.31 -12.57
C GLY A 421 -0.49 -20.63 -13.48
N VAL A 422 -1.09 -19.62 -14.12
CA VAL A 422 -2.14 -19.80 -15.13
C VAL A 422 -1.56 -20.51 -16.35
N ALA A 423 -0.40 -20.07 -16.86
CA ALA A 423 0.26 -20.73 -17.97
C ALA A 423 0.57 -22.22 -17.68
N ALA A 424 0.99 -22.55 -16.47
CA ALA A 424 1.24 -23.93 -16.05
C ALA A 424 -0.05 -24.79 -15.99
N GLY A 425 -1.20 -24.17 -15.78
CA GLY A 425 -2.52 -24.84 -15.79
C GLY A 425 -3.13 -25.04 -17.17
N LEU A 426 -2.54 -24.43 -18.22
CA LEU A 426 -3.02 -24.58 -19.60
C LEU A 426 -2.43 -25.83 -20.28
N PRO A 427 -3.17 -26.46 -21.20
CA PRO A 427 -2.68 -27.58 -21.99
C PRO A 427 -1.41 -27.24 -22.78
N ASP A 428 -0.54 -28.25 -23.03
CA ASP A 428 0.73 -28.04 -23.76
C ASP A 428 0.52 -27.68 -25.25
N GLU A 429 -0.67 -27.92 -25.78
CA GLU A 429 -1.06 -27.61 -27.16
C GLU A 429 -1.12 -26.11 -27.48
N ALA A 430 -1.12 -25.22 -26.45
CA ALA A 430 -1.18 -23.78 -26.62
C ALA A 430 0.11 -23.15 -27.21
N GLY A 431 1.24 -23.89 -27.30
CA GLY A 431 2.46 -23.47 -27.98
C GLY A 431 2.98 -22.10 -27.57
N ASP A 432 3.43 -21.30 -28.57
CA ASP A 432 4.00 -19.95 -28.34
C ASP A 432 2.95 -18.92 -27.89
N GLU A 433 1.66 -19.18 -28.06
CA GLU A 433 0.56 -18.30 -27.63
C GLU A 433 0.17 -18.50 -26.16
N ARG A 434 0.78 -19.48 -25.48
CA ARG A 434 0.45 -19.87 -24.09
C ARG A 434 0.51 -18.71 -23.09
N LEU A 435 1.53 -17.86 -23.18
CA LEU A 435 1.67 -16.69 -22.30
C LEU A 435 0.63 -15.61 -22.58
N GLN A 436 0.29 -15.39 -23.86
CA GLN A 436 -0.75 -14.42 -24.23
C GLN A 436 -2.13 -14.91 -23.75
N LEU A 437 -2.44 -16.20 -23.94
CA LEU A 437 -3.66 -16.78 -23.41
C LEU A 437 -3.70 -16.75 -21.88
N ALA A 438 -2.58 -17.03 -21.22
CA ALA A 438 -2.49 -16.93 -19.77
C ALA A 438 -2.69 -15.50 -19.28
N ALA A 439 -2.18 -14.49 -20.00
CA ALA A 439 -2.37 -13.08 -19.66
C ALA A 439 -3.85 -12.66 -19.79
N SER A 440 -4.54 -13.07 -20.84
CA SER A 440 -5.97 -12.80 -21.02
C SER A 440 -6.83 -13.44 -19.93
N ILE A 441 -6.51 -14.68 -19.53
CA ILE A 441 -7.21 -15.37 -18.43
C ILE A 441 -6.88 -14.71 -17.08
N ALA A 442 -5.64 -14.32 -16.85
CA ALA A 442 -5.20 -13.66 -15.61
C ALA A 442 -5.80 -12.26 -15.46
N SER A 443 -6.18 -11.59 -16.55
CA SER A 443 -6.93 -10.33 -16.51
C SER A 443 -8.43 -10.52 -16.26
N GLY A 444 -8.95 -11.74 -16.37
CA GLY A 444 -10.36 -12.08 -16.17
C GLY A 444 -11.15 -12.31 -17.47
N GLN A 445 -10.49 -12.26 -18.63
CA GLN A 445 -11.09 -12.57 -19.93
C GLN A 445 -11.18 -14.09 -20.11
N LEU A 446 -12.24 -14.69 -19.58
CA LEU A 446 -12.52 -16.11 -19.84
C LEU A 446 -13.10 -16.23 -21.25
N GLY A 447 -12.30 -16.73 -22.20
CA GLY A 447 -12.74 -16.97 -23.57
C GLY A 447 -13.96 -17.88 -23.63
N SER A 448 -14.82 -17.66 -24.63
CA SER A 448 -16.07 -18.42 -24.84
C SER A 448 -15.85 -19.89 -25.21
N ASP A 449 -14.64 -20.24 -25.67
CA ASP A 449 -14.36 -21.54 -26.31
C ASP A 449 -14.02 -22.66 -25.32
N ASP A 450 -13.36 -22.35 -24.18
CA ASP A 450 -13.14 -23.30 -23.07
C ASP A 450 -13.15 -22.57 -21.68
N PRO A 451 -14.34 -22.22 -21.18
CA PRO A 451 -14.42 -21.52 -19.89
C PRO A 451 -14.05 -22.44 -18.71
N VAL A 452 -14.12 -23.75 -18.87
CA VAL A 452 -13.81 -24.72 -17.80
C VAL A 452 -12.29 -24.85 -17.64
N GLY A 453 -11.56 -25.02 -18.73
CA GLY A 453 -10.09 -25.09 -18.74
C GLY A 453 -9.47 -23.76 -18.28
N ALA A 454 -9.96 -22.65 -18.79
CA ALA A 454 -9.50 -21.31 -18.37
C ALA A 454 -9.73 -21.06 -16.86
N ARG A 455 -10.89 -21.48 -16.34
CA ARG A 455 -11.19 -21.38 -14.91
C ARG A 455 -10.26 -22.25 -14.05
N ALA A 456 -9.98 -23.48 -14.48
CA ALA A 456 -9.05 -24.38 -13.79
C ALA A 456 -7.62 -23.81 -13.77
N ALA A 457 -7.17 -23.26 -14.92
CA ALA A 457 -5.87 -22.59 -15.02
C ALA A 457 -5.78 -21.37 -14.09
N LEU A 458 -6.85 -20.57 -13.98
CA LEU A 458 -6.89 -19.43 -13.07
C LEU A 458 -6.83 -19.87 -11.59
N VAL A 459 -7.52 -20.94 -11.21
CA VAL A 459 -7.42 -21.55 -9.86
C VAL A 459 -5.98 -21.97 -9.57
N GLN A 460 -5.30 -22.59 -10.54
CA GLN A 460 -3.89 -22.97 -10.43
C GLN A 460 -3.00 -21.75 -10.23
N GLY A 461 -3.21 -20.68 -11.00
CA GLY A 461 -2.47 -19.42 -10.85
C GLY A 461 -2.64 -18.81 -9.45
N PHE A 462 -3.88 -18.79 -8.95
CA PHE A 462 -4.17 -18.33 -7.59
C PHE A 462 -3.55 -19.22 -6.50
N ALA A 463 -3.50 -20.53 -6.70
CA ALA A 463 -2.81 -21.43 -5.78
C ALA A 463 -1.32 -21.06 -5.64
N TRP A 464 -0.66 -20.68 -6.73
CA TRP A 464 0.73 -20.20 -6.70
C TRP A 464 0.86 -18.87 -5.96
N VAL A 465 -0.03 -17.90 -6.23
CA VAL A 465 -0.04 -16.60 -5.55
C VAL A 465 -0.25 -16.76 -4.04
N LEU A 466 -1.23 -17.57 -3.63
CA LEU A 466 -1.53 -17.81 -2.22
C LEU A 466 -0.39 -18.56 -1.53
N GLY A 467 0.22 -19.54 -2.20
CA GLY A 467 1.42 -20.23 -1.72
C GLY A 467 2.60 -19.28 -1.51
N TYR A 468 2.90 -18.44 -2.52
CA TYR A 468 3.94 -17.41 -2.43
C TYR A 468 3.68 -16.44 -1.27
N GLY A 469 2.48 -15.88 -1.18
CA GLY A 469 2.12 -14.92 -0.13
C GLY A 469 2.22 -15.51 1.27
N GLY A 470 1.76 -16.77 1.44
CA GLY A 470 1.84 -17.49 2.71
C GLY A 470 3.28 -17.77 3.15
N VAL A 471 4.10 -18.31 2.25
CA VAL A 471 5.53 -18.59 2.50
C VAL A 471 6.29 -17.30 2.78
N SER A 472 6.08 -16.25 1.96
CA SER A 472 6.74 -14.96 2.16
C SER A 472 6.38 -14.35 3.51
N ALA A 473 5.09 -14.35 3.91
CA ALA A 473 4.66 -13.86 5.21
C ALA A 473 5.39 -14.59 6.36
N TRP A 474 5.55 -15.90 6.28
CA TRP A 474 6.27 -16.69 7.28
C TRP A 474 7.77 -16.44 7.28
N LEU A 475 8.39 -16.27 6.12
CA LEU A 475 9.82 -15.90 6.02
C LEU A 475 10.07 -14.52 6.65
N PHE A 476 9.20 -13.53 6.37
CA PHE A 476 9.29 -12.21 7.00
C PHE A 476 8.95 -12.25 8.50
N ALA A 477 8.04 -13.12 8.94
CA ALA A 477 7.78 -13.36 10.36
C ALA A 477 9.03 -13.88 11.06
N ALA A 478 9.68 -14.89 10.50
CA ALA A 478 10.93 -15.45 11.03
C ALA A 478 12.05 -14.40 11.02
N GLY A 479 12.24 -13.66 9.92
CA GLY A 479 13.21 -12.58 9.81
C GLY A 479 13.00 -11.49 10.85
N SER A 480 11.77 -10.99 10.98
CA SER A 480 11.38 -10.00 12.00
C SER A 480 11.70 -10.53 13.42
N PHE A 481 11.30 -11.75 13.74
CA PHE A 481 11.55 -12.38 15.03
C PHE A 481 13.04 -12.50 15.35
N LEU A 482 13.85 -12.92 14.38
CA LEU A 482 15.31 -13.05 14.54
C LEU A 482 15.98 -11.68 14.72
N VAL A 483 15.55 -10.67 13.99
CA VAL A 483 16.10 -9.30 14.05
C VAL A 483 15.75 -8.63 15.38
N PHE A 484 14.51 -8.75 15.86
CA PHE A 484 14.17 -8.28 17.21
C PHE A 484 15.06 -8.96 18.27
N GLY A 485 15.43 -10.20 18.03
CA GLY A 485 16.24 -11.02 18.93
C GLY A 485 15.47 -11.36 20.21
N ALA A 486 16.03 -12.28 20.99
CA ALA A 486 15.51 -12.62 22.30
C ALA A 486 15.78 -11.48 23.32
N HIS A 487 15.23 -10.30 23.09
CA HIS A 487 15.31 -9.19 24.05
C HIS A 487 14.42 -9.45 25.28
N ARG A 488 14.77 -10.50 26.01
CA ARG A 488 14.34 -10.70 27.41
C ARG A 488 14.89 -9.66 28.40
N THR A 489 15.62 -8.64 27.93
CA THR A 489 16.43 -7.77 28.81
C THR A 489 16.03 -6.30 28.79
N MET A 490 15.10 -5.83 27.97
CA MET A 490 14.76 -4.40 27.94
C MET A 490 13.80 -3.99 29.07
N GLY A 491 13.00 -4.90 29.59
CA GLY A 491 12.19 -4.67 30.80
C GLY A 491 13.02 -4.38 32.05
N ARG A 492 14.19 -4.98 32.16
CA ARG A 492 15.07 -4.82 33.32
C ARG A 492 15.83 -3.47 33.37
N ARG A 493 16.07 -2.84 32.20
CA ARG A 493 16.76 -1.52 32.17
C ARG A 493 15.85 -0.34 32.49
N LEU A 494 14.55 -0.46 32.25
CA LEU A 494 13.58 0.59 32.62
C LEU A 494 13.21 0.53 34.12
N GLU A 495 13.30 -0.63 34.76
CA GLU A 495 13.14 -0.74 36.20
C GLU A 495 14.38 -0.21 36.98
N VAL A 496 15.59 -0.43 36.46
CA VAL A 496 16.84 0.08 37.05
C VAL A 496 17.00 1.61 36.85
N ALA A 497 16.34 2.19 35.83
CA ALA A 497 16.35 3.68 35.66
C ALA A 497 15.22 4.37 36.43
N ARG A 498 14.35 3.64 37.14
CA ARG A 498 13.29 4.14 38.01
C ARG A 498 13.55 3.86 39.51
N SER A 499 14.59 3.08 39.82
CA SER A 499 15.16 2.94 41.17
C SER A 499 16.36 3.85 41.35
#